data_0aa8c2f989c60baa143fd6e04131d68c
#
_entry.id   0aa8c2f989c60baa143fd6e04131d68c
#
_cell.length_a   1.000
_cell.length_b   1.000
_cell.length_c   1.000
_cell.angle_alpha   90.00
_cell.angle_beta   90.00
_cell.angle_gamma   90.00
#
_symmetry.space_group_name_H-M   'P 1'
#
loop_
_entity.id
_entity.type
_entity.pdbx_description
1 polymer ?
#
loop_
_entity_poly.entity_id
_entity_poly.type
_entity_poly.pdbx_seq_one_letter_code
_entity_poly.pdbx_strand_id
1 'polypeptide(L)'
;VTDAPEVLLSVTMLRPDEKLLLHALREEGLNVRPLLAEDLAEVVSGVTPPPAFAVIRNLSHREAVGVARRLEFTGVTALNRATTIETCNDKGLQALLFARHGIPHPLSRHAFSYDQVRETVAELGTPAVVKPVSGSWGRGVTKVTGTDSLEAWVGGRESADAAGKLFPVLVQRYVDKPGHDLRVVVVGRTPVVAIQRVSDNWRTNTHLGARIERLDITGPIEKLCAQVVDALGEGFYGIDLIEDLSTGELLVLEVNANPDFARSSAVHGVNVAGHLAAYIAELCSDTTLPAAA
;
A
#
# COMPACT_ATOMS: atom_id res chain seq x y z
N VAL A 1 26.26 20.69 21.37
CA VAL A 1 25.95 19.46 20.60
C VAL A 1 24.43 19.42 20.55
N THR A 2 23.81 19.85 19.46
CA THR A 2 22.37 19.64 19.23
C THR A 2 22.21 18.14 19.06
N ASP A 3 21.53 17.47 19.99
CA ASP A 3 21.19 16.05 19.85
C ASP A 3 20.44 15.87 18.53
N ALA A 4 20.88 14.88 17.72
CA ALA A 4 20.18 14.53 16.49
C ALA A 4 18.71 14.20 16.81
N PRO A 5 17.74 14.65 15.99
CA PRO A 5 16.34 14.43 16.28
C PRO A 5 16.05 12.92 16.40
N GLU A 6 15.29 12.54 17.43
CA GLU A 6 14.88 11.15 17.61
C GLU A 6 13.85 10.79 16.56
N VAL A 7 14.09 9.68 15.85
CA VAL A 7 13.20 9.07 14.87
C VAL A 7 12.73 7.71 15.39
N LEU A 8 11.43 7.51 15.50
CA LEU A 8 10.89 6.20 15.82
C LEU A 8 10.76 5.35 14.56
N LEU A 9 11.23 4.11 14.61
CA LEU A 9 10.92 3.09 13.62
C LEU A 9 9.91 2.12 14.22
N SER A 10 8.62 2.39 13.97
CA SER A 10 7.54 1.55 14.51
C SER A 10 7.40 0.27 13.70
N VAL A 11 7.52 -0.87 14.36
CA VAL A 11 7.55 -2.20 13.74
C VAL A 11 6.74 -3.21 14.53
N THR A 12 6.23 -4.24 13.85
CA THR A 12 5.75 -5.46 14.52
C THR A 12 6.94 -6.39 14.85
N MET A 13 7.95 -6.42 13.95
CA MET A 13 9.20 -7.15 14.10
C MET A 13 10.25 -6.62 13.11
N LEU A 14 11.52 -6.83 13.41
CA LEU A 14 12.63 -6.44 12.51
C LEU A 14 12.87 -7.54 11.45
N ARG A 15 12.18 -7.45 10.31
CA ARG A 15 12.42 -8.26 9.10
C ARG A 15 13.62 -7.70 8.31
N PRO A 16 14.05 -8.34 7.22
CA PRO A 16 15.13 -7.81 6.37
C PRO A 16 14.94 -6.35 5.94
N ASP A 17 13.74 -5.96 5.53
CA ASP A 17 13.39 -4.60 5.11
C ASP A 17 13.62 -3.59 6.25
N GLU A 18 13.14 -3.88 7.45
CA GLU A 18 13.27 -3.01 8.61
C GLU A 18 14.71 -2.94 9.12
N LYS A 19 15.48 -4.03 9.02
CA LYS A 19 16.91 -4.04 9.35
C LYS A 19 17.74 -3.18 8.40
N LEU A 20 17.48 -3.29 7.09
CA LEU A 20 18.12 -2.45 6.08
C LEU A 20 17.80 -0.97 6.31
N LEU A 21 16.53 -0.65 6.57
CA LEU A 21 16.10 0.72 6.83
C LEU A 21 16.72 1.27 8.13
N LEU A 22 16.70 0.50 9.21
CA LEU A 22 17.33 0.90 10.48
C LEU A 22 18.81 1.23 10.32
N HIS A 23 19.53 0.42 9.54
CA HIS A 23 20.94 0.66 9.23
C HIS A 23 21.12 1.96 8.43
N ALA A 24 20.37 2.11 7.33
CA ALA A 24 20.45 3.28 6.47
C ALA A 24 20.10 4.60 7.21
N LEU A 25 19.07 4.59 8.06
CA LEU A 25 18.74 5.76 8.88
C LEU A 25 19.86 6.17 9.84
N ARG A 26 20.57 5.20 10.42
CA ARG A 26 21.72 5.46 11.26
C ARG A 26 22.94 5.97 10.48
N GLU A 27 23.13 5.51 9.26
CA GLU A 27 24.17 6.02 8.35
C GLU A 27 23.92 7.48 7.96
N GLU A 28 22.66 7.91 7.86
CA GLU A 28 22.27 9.32 7.69
C GLU A 28 22.44 10.17 8.97
N GLY A 29 22.97 9.59 10.05
CA GLY A 29 23.22 10.29 11.31
C GLY A 29 21.99 10.51 12.19
N LEU A 30 20.86 9.87 11.90
CA LEU A 30 19.64 9.98 12.69
C LEU A 30 19.72 9.12 13.97
N ASN A 31 19.18 9.65 15.07
CA ASN A 31 19.02 8.90 16.31
C ASN A 31 17.75 8.02 16.22
N VAL A 32 17.91 6.75 15.85
CA VAL A 32 16.76 5.88 15.54
C VAL A 32 16.50 4.89 16.66
N ARG A 33 15.26 4.92 17.17
CA ARG A 33 14.74 3.98 18.16
C ARG A 33 13.66 3.08 17.53
N PRO A 34 13.88 1.75 17.44
CA PRO A 34 12.79 0.81 17.13
C PRO A 34 11.71 0.89 18.22
N LEU A 35 10.44 0.89 17.80
CA LEU A 35 9.27 0.92 18.67
C LEU A 35 8.35 -0.24 18.32
N LEU A 36 8.09 -1.13 19.28
CA LEU A 36 7.02 -2.10 19.20
C LEU A 36 5.69 -1.46 19.61
N ALA A 37 4.57 -1.95 19.06
CA ALA A 37 3.26 -1.38 19.37
C ALA A 37 2.90 -1.45 20.87
N GLU A 38 3.41 -2.45 21.59
CA GLU A 38 3.23 -2.61 23.04
C GLU A 38 3.92 -1.50 23.86
N ASP A 39 5.01 -0.94 23.32
CA ASP A 39 5.78 0.14 23.99
C ASP A 39 5.22 1.55 23.68
N LEU A 40 4.20 1.63 22.84
CA LEU A 40 3.62 2.90 22.41
C LEU A 40 3.09 3.74 23.59
N ALA A 41 2.61 3.09 24.65
CA ALA A 41 2.07 3.77 25.82
C ALA A 41 3.09 4.70 26.48
N GLU A 42 4.38 4.34 26.51
CA GLU A 42 5.45 5.17 27.07
C GLU A 42 5.64 6.46 26.27
N VAL A 43 5.54 6.35 24.92
CA VAL A 43 5.74 7.49 24.02
C VAL A 43 4.57 8.47 24.11
N VAL A 44 3.33 7.97 24.16
CA VAL A 44 2.14 8.84 24.16
C VAL A 44 1.75 9.37 25.55
N SER A 45 2.33 8.84 26.63
CA SER A 45 2.05 9.30 28.00
C SER A 45 2.67 10.66 28.34
N GLY A 46 3.56 11.19 27.49
CA GLY A 46 4.22 12.48 27.70
C GLY A 46 5.29 12.47 28.79
N VAL A 47 5.74 11.30 29.23
CA VAL A 47 6.81 11.16 30.24
C VAL A 47 8.16 11.62 29.67
N THR A 48 8.34 11.47 28.37
CA THR A 48 9.51 11.93 27.63
C THR A 48 9.09 12.92 26.54
N PRO A 49 9.97 13.85 26.11
CA PRO A 49 9.68 14.69 24.95
C PRO A 49 9.27 13.82 23.76
N PRO A 50 8.25 14.21 22.98
CA PRO A 50 7.86 13.44 21.81
C PRO A 50 9.01 13.44 20.79
N PRO A 51 9.24 12.31 20.08
CA PRO A 51 10.20 12.26 18.98
C PRO A 51 9.76 13.21 17.86
N ALA A 52 10.70 13.62 17.03
CA ALA A 52 10.39 14.53 15.91
C ALA A 52 9.60 13.83 14.80
N PHE A 53 9.88 12.52 14.58
CA PHE A 53 9.40 11.80 13.43
C PHE A 53 9.19 10.31 13.72
N ALA A 54 8.25 9.68 13.01
CA ALA A 54 8.03 8.25 13.11
C ALA A 54 7.83 7.61 11.73
N VAL A 55 8.51 6.50 11.49
CA VAL A 55 8.36 5.67 10.31
C VAL A 55 7.50 4.46 10.67
N ILE A 56 6.36 4.30 9.98
CA ILE A 56 5.36 3.27 10.30
C ILE A 56 5.59 2.04 9.42
N ARG A 57 6.09 0.97 10.02
CA ARG A 57 6.42 -0.30 9.35
C ARG A 57 5.69 -1.51 9.95
N ASN A 58 4.62 -1.27 10.70
CA ASN A 58 3.81 -2.34 11.30
C ASN A 58 3.12 -3.18 10.23
N LEU A 59 3.08 -4.50 10.41
CA LEU A 59 2.52 -5.46 9.45
C LEU A 59 0.99 -5.47 9.44
N SER A 60 0.39 -5.35 10.60
CA SER A 60 -1.05 -5.26 10.74
C SER A 60 -1.53 -3.87 10.38
N HIS A 61 -2.44 -3.76 9.41
CA HIS A 61 -3.04 -2.48 9.00
C HIS A 61 -3.70 -1.76 10.19
N ARG A 62 -4.43 -2.50 11.03
CA ARG A 62 -5.08 -1.94 12.24
C ARG A 62 -4.06 -1.40 13.23
N GLU A 63 -2.95 -2.10 13.41
CA GLU A 63 -1.85 -1.68 14.27
C GLU A 63 -1.17 -0.43 13.69
N ALA A 64 -0.81 -0.45 12.40
CA ALA A 64 -0.17 0.67 11.71
C ALA A 64 -0.97 1.96 11.83
N VAL A 65 -2.28 1.92 11.53
CA VAL A 65 -3.18 3.07 11.68
C VAL A 65 -3.29 3.50 13.15
N GLY A 66 -3.44 2.53 14.06
CA GLY A 66 -3.56 2.80 15.50
C GLY A 66 -2.33 3.49 16.08
N VAL A 67 -1.13 3.07 15.67
CA VAL A 67 0.14 3.69 16.06
C VAL A 67 0.28 5.07 15.45
N ALA A 68 0.13 5.19 14.12
CA ALA A 68 0.27 6.46 13.41
C ALA A 68 -0.66 7.55 13.99
N ARG A 69 -1.95 7.24 14.19
CA ARG A 69 -2.92 8.20 14.76
C ARG A 69 -2.52 8.69 16.16
N ARG A 70 -2.05 7.81 17.03
CA ARG A 70 -1.65 8.20 18.39
C ARG A 70 -0.41 9.08 18.39
N LEU A 71 0.57 8.74 17.56
CA LEU A 71 1.77 9.55 17.39
C LEU A 71 1.42 10.92 16.80
N GLU A 72 0.60 10.98 15.74
CA GLU A 72 0.14 12.25 15.16
C GLU A 72 -0.63 13.10 16.16
N PHE A 73 -1.46 12.47 17.02
CA PHE A 73 -2.19 13.19 18.07
C PHE A 73 -1.26 13.83 19.12
N THR A 74 -0.07 13.28 19.32
CA THR A 74 0.95 13.87 20.21
C THR A 74 1.88 14.85 19.49
N GLY A 75 1.62 15.16 18.21
CA GLY A 75 2.40 16.11 17.41
C GLY A 75 3.58 15.49 16.66
N VAL A 76 3.72 14.17 16.68
CA VAL A 76 4.77 13.45 15.94
C VAL A 76 4.36 13.31 14.46
N THR A 77 5.22 13.71 13.55
CA THR A 77 5.00 13.49 12.12
C THR A 77 5.19 12.00 11.77
N ALA A 78 4.19 11.36 11.17
CA ALA A 78 4.26 9.96 10.78
C ALA A 78 4.45 9.79 9.26
N LEU A 79 5.32 8.90 8.84
CA LEU A 79 5.49 8.44 7.46
C LEU A 79 5.17 6.92 7.38
N ASN A 80 4.12 6.54 6.71
CA ASN A 80 3.07 7.36 6.12
C ASN A 80 2.08 7.82 7.20
N ARG A 81 1.36 8.91 6.90
CA ARG A 81 0.29 9.42 7.78
C ARG A 81 -0.81 8.39 7.97
N ALA A 82 -1.49 8.44 9.12
CA ALA A 82 -2.58 7.51 9.44
C ALA A 82 -3.68 7.51 8.37
N THR A 83 -4.09 8.67 7.88
CA THR A 83 -5.11 8.81 6.83
C THR A 83 -4.66 8.19 5.50
N THR A 84 -3.40 8.33 5.15
CA THR A 84 -2.80 7.71 3.96
C THR A 84 -2.77 6.19 4.10
N ILE A 85 -2.35 5.68 5.27
CA ILE A 85 -2.35 4.24 5.57
C ILE A 85 -3.77 3.68 5.45
N GLU A 86 -4.77 4.36 6.01
CA GLU A 86 -6.19 3.96 5.92
C GLU A 86 -6.67 3.89 4.47
N THR A 87 -6.41 4.92 3.68
CA THR A 87 -6.78 4.95 2.27
C THR A 87 -6.12 3.82 1.48
N CYS A 88 -4.83 3.57 1.72
CA CYS A 88 -4.10 2.48 1.08
C CYS A 88 -4.55 1.08 1.55
N ASN A 89 -5.15 0.97 2.72
CA ASN A 89 -5.67 -0.30 3.25
C ASN A 89 -7.07 -0.66 2.77
N ASP A 90 -7.76 0.28 2.14
CA ASP A 90 -9.12 0.10 1.61
C ASP A 90 -9.14 0.27 0.09
N LYS A 91 -9.25 -0.85 -0.63
CA LYS A 91 -9.30 -0.86 -2.10
C LYS A 91 -10.49 -0.09 -2.67
N GLY A 92 -11.57 0.00 -1.89
CA GLY A 92 -12.74 0.78 -2.25
C GLY A 92 -12.44 2.28 -2.19
N LEU A 93 -11.84 2.76 -1.09
CA LEU A 93 -11.41 4.16 -0.98
C LEU A 93 -10.37 4.51 -2.04
N GLN A 94 -9.43 3.60 -2.35
CA GLN A 94 -8.49 3.82 -3.45
C GLN A 94 -9.19 3.98 -4.79
N ALA A 95 -10.17 3.13 -5.11
CA ALA A 95 -10.93 3.23 -6.36
C ALA A 95 -11.68 4.56 -6.47
N LEU A 96 -12.27 5.05 -5.38
CA LEU A 96 -12.91 6.37 -5.33
C LEU A 96 -11.90 7.50 -5.51
N LEU A 97 -10.73 7.41 -4.85
CA LEU A 97 -9.65 8.38 -4.99
C LEU A 97 -9.15 8.44 -6.43
N PHE A 98 -8.90 7.30 -7.05
CA PHE A 98 -8.45 7.23 -8.44
C PHE A 98 -9.47 7.82 -9.40
N ALA A 99 -10.75 7.49 -9.24
CA ALA A 99 -11.82 8.06 -10.04
C ALA A 99 -11.91 9.59 -9.89
N ARG A 100 -11.81 10.09 -8.65
CA ARG A 100 -11.86 11.53 -8.35
C ARG A 100 -10.71 12.31 -8.99
N HIS A 101 -9.53 11.72 -9.06
CA HIS A 101 -8.31 12.36 -9.59
C HIS A 101 -8.03 11.99 -11.06
N GLY A 102 -8.93 11.25 -11.72
CA GLY A 102 -8.76 10.85 -13.12
C GLY A 102 -7.57 9.90 -13.34
N ILE A 103 -7.17 9.15 -12.31
CA ILE A 103 -6.08 8.17 -12.40
C ILE A 103 -6.63 6.93 -13.09
N PRO A 104 -5.99 6.46 -14.19
CA PRO A 104 -6.41 5.24 -14.88
C PRO A 104 -6.40 4.02 -13.94
N HIS A 105 -7.53 3.36 -13.80
CA HIS A 105 -7.71 2.18 -12.95
C HIS A 105 -8.83 1.29 -13.50
N PRO A 106 -8.86 -0.01 -13.19
CA PRO A 106 -9.95 -0.87 -13.62
C PRO A 106 -11.30 -0.39 -13.07
N LEU A 107 -12.31 -0.34 -13.93
CA LEU A 107 -13.66 0.08 -13.55
C LEU A 107 -14.15 -0.74 -12.36
N SER A 108 -14.52 -0.05 -11.28
CA SER A 108 -14.83 -0.65 -9.99
C SER A 108 -16.11 -0.08 -9.39
N ARG A 109 -16.84 -0.92 -8.65
CA ARG A 109 -18.06 -0.55 -7.94
C ARG A 109 -18.04 -1.19 -6.55
N HIS A 110 -18.62 -0.50 -5.58
CA HIS A 110 -18.85 -1.05 -4.25
C HIS A 110 -20.17 -1.84 -4.23
N ALA A 111 -20.18 -2.93 -3.46
CA ALA A 111 -21.39 -3.64 -3.13
C ALA A 111 -21.46 -3.85 -1.61
N PHE A 112 -22.64 -3.64 -1.03
CA PHE A 112 -22.92 -3.73 0.41
C PHE A 112 -23.88 -4.87 0.75
N SER A 113 -24.28 -5.66 -0.27
CA SER A 113 -25.09 -6.86 -0.14
C SER A 113 -24.79 -7.85 -1.26
N TYR A 114 -25.23 -9.09 -1.09
CA TYR A 114 -25.09 -10.12 -2.14
C TYR A 114 -25.87 -9.77 -3.40
N ASP A 115 -27.06 -9.18 -3.26
CA ASP A 115 -27.86 -8.74 -4.41
C ASP A 115 -27.16 -7.62 -5.17
N GLN A 116 -26.55 -6.64 -4.48
CA GLN A 116 -25.74 -5.62 -5.14
C GLN A 116 -24.52 -6.22 -5.84
N VAL A 117 -23.93 -7.30 -5.35
CA VAL A 117 -22.86 -8.00 -6.09
C VAL A 117 -23.39 -8.56 -7.40
N ARG A 118 -24.58 -9.21 -7.40
CA ARG A 118 -25.22 -9.73 -8.61
C ARG A 118 -25.52 -8.62 -9.63
N GLU A 119 -26.14 -7.54 -9.16
CA GLU A 119 -26.45 -6.37 -9.97
C GLU A 119 -25.18 -5.74 -10.58
N THR A 120 -24.14 -5.57 -9.75
CA THR A 120 -22.89 -4.98 -10.19
C THR A 120 -22.15 -5.86 -11.18
N VAL A 121 -22.13 -7.19 -10.99
CA VAL A 121 -21.53 -8.10 -11.96
C VAL A 121 -22.33 -8.09 -13.28
N ALA A 122 -23.65 -7.96 -13.23
CA ALA A 122 -24.48 -7.81 -14.43
C ALA A 122 -24.18 -6.47 -15.16
N GLU A 123 -23.96 -5.38 -14.43
CA GLU A 123 -23.58 -4.06 -14.98
C GLU A 123 -22.19 -4.09 -15.64
N LEU A 124 -21.19 -4.61 -14.93
CA LEU A 124 -19.79 -4.60 -15.39
C LEU A 124 -19.49 -5.66 -16.43
N GLY A 125 -20.32 -6.71 -16.50
CA GLY A 125 -20.10 -7.89 -17.34
C GLY A 125 -19.11 -8.88 -16.73
N THR A 126 -18.99 -10.04 -17.37
CA THR A 126 -18.01 -11.08 -16.99
C THR A 126 -16.93 -11.21 -18.07
N PRO A 127 -15.69 -11.50 -17.70
CA PRO A 127 -15.22 -11.78 -16.35
C PRO A 127 -15.15 -10.52 -15.45
N ALA A 128 -15.46 -10.70 -14.15
CA ALA A 128 -15.33 -9.69 -13.11
C ALA A 128 -14.50 -10.22 -11.93
N VAL A 129 -13.99 -9.32 -11.10
CA VAL A 129 -13.25 -9.68 -9.87
C VAL A 129 -14.03 -9.16 -8.67
N VAL A 130 -14.38 -10.06 -7.76
CA VAL A 130 -14.95 -9.70 -6.46
C VAL A 130 -13.86 -9.84 -5.41
N LYS A 131 -13.64 -8.78 -4.62
CA LYS A 131 -12.59 -8.76 -3.62
C LYS A 131 -13.02 -7.98 -2.37
N PRO A 132 -12.57 -8.40 -1.16
CA PRO A 132 -12.78 -7.60 0.05
C PRO A 132 -12.06 -6.26 -0.11
N VAL A 133 -12.64 -5.19 0.44
CA VAL A 133 -12.00 -3.85 0.43
C VAL A 133 -10.70 -3.85 1.23
N SER A 134 -10.65 -4.55 2.35
CA SER A 134 -9.45 -4.73 3.17
C SER A 134 -8.86 -6.13 3.00
N GLY A 135 -7.54 -6.22 3.08
CA GLY A 135 -6.79 -7.47 3.03
C GLY A 135 -5.65 -7.43 2.03
N SER A 136 -4.69 -8.33 2.23
CA SER A 136 -3.45 -8.42 1.45
C SER A 136 -3.26 -9.83 0.89
N TRP A 137 -2.27 -9.98 0.01
CA TRP A 137 -1.82 -11.26 -0.56
C TRP A 137 -2.87 -11.98 -1.43
N GLY A 138 -3.83 -11.25 -2.00
CA GLY A 138 -4.88 -11.83 -2.86
C GLY A 138 -5.88 -12.72 -2.11
N ARG A 139 -5.96 -12.64 -0.78
CA ARG A 139 -6.94 -13.40 0.01
C ARG A 139 -8.34 -12.92 -0.27
N GLY A 140 -9.26 -13.88 -0.52
CA GLY A 140 -10.67 -13.58 -0.79
C GLY A 140 -10.93 -12.96 -2.17
N VAL A 141 -9.91 -12.78 -3.01
CA VAL A 141 -10.05 -12.28 -4.37
C VAL A 141 -10.52 -13.42 -5.28
N THR A 142 -11.66 -13.23 -5.92
CA THR A 142 -12.30 -14.24 -6.77
C THR A 142 -12.60 -13.68 -8.15
N LYS A 143 -12.24 -14.42 -9.19
CA LYS A 143 -12.64 -14.15 -10.58
C LYS A 143 -13.97 -14.84 -10.86
N VAL A 144 -14.96 -14.05 -11.21
CA VAL A 144 -16.30 -14.49 -11.64
C VAL A 144 -16.32 -14.50 -13.16
N THR A 145 -16.57 -15.66 -13.76
CA THR A 145 -16.53 -15.84 -15.21
C THR A 145 -17.90 -16.02 -15.86
N GLY A 146 -18.95 -16.10 -15.06
CA GLY A 146 -20.34 -16.26 -15.50
C GLY A 146 -21.26 -16.47 -14.32
N THR A 147 -22.55 -16.71 -14.59
CA THR A 147 -23.60 -16.85 -13.57
C THR A 147 -23.30 -17.95 -12.56
N ASP A 148 -22.88 -19.13 -13.02
CA ASP A 148 -22.61 -20.27 -12.12
C ASP A 148 -21.49 -19.94 -11.11
N SER A 149 -20.40 -19.29 -11.56
CA SER A 149 -19.30 -18.90 -10.68
C SER A 149 -19.70 -17.77 -9.72
N LEU A 150 -20.60 -16.88 -10.13
CA LEU A 150 -21.17 -15.85 -9.27
C LEU A 150 -22.03 -16.46 -8.18
N GLU A 151 -22.97 -17.33 -8.52
CA GLU A 151 -23.87 -17.95 -7.55
C GLU A 151 -23.12 -18.91 -6.60
N ALA A 152 -22.09 -19.61 -7.09
CA ALA A 152 -21.21 -20.39 -6.24
C ALA A 152 -20.45 -19.50 -5.22
N TRP A 153 -19.97 -18.31 -5.63
CA TRP A 153 -19.33 -17.36 -4.74
C TRP A 153 -20.32 -16.81 -3.69
N VAL A 154 -21.52 -16.39 -4.14
CA VAL A 154 -22.56 -15.85 -3.26
C VAL A 154 -23.00 -16.90 -2.24
N GLY A 155 -23.44 -18.09 -2.70
CA GLY A 155 -23.95 -19.14 -1.81
C GLY A 155 -22.92 -19.61 -0.78
N GLY A 156 -21.65 -19.75 -1.20
CA GLY A 156 -20.57 -20.13 -0.28
C GLY A 156 -20.27 -19.05 0.76
N ARG A 157 -20.37 -17.77 0.39
CA ARG A 157 -20.11 -16.65 1.32
C ARG A 157 -21.31 -16.34 2.20
N GLU A 158 -22.49 -16.31 1.66
CA GLU A 158 -23.72 -16.07 2.41
C GLU A 158 -23.93 -17.11 3.52
N SER A 159 -23.65 -18.38 3.22
CA SER A 159 -23.72 -19.45 4.22
C SER A 159 -22.67 -19.32 5.34
N ALA A 160 -21.49 -18.75 5.04
CA ALA A 160 -20.39 -18.58 5.98
C ALA A 160 -20.44 -17.25 6.75
N ASP A 161 -21.12 -16.23 6.21
CA ASP A 161 -21.15 -14.86 6.74
C ASP A 161 -22.46 -14.55 7.49
N ALA A 162 -22.81 -15.40 8.44
CA ALA A 162 -24.03 -15.24 9.25
C ALA A 162 -24.13 -13.88 9.99
N ALA A 163 -23.04 -13.11 10.08
CA ALA A 163 -22.99 -11.81 10.75
C ALA A 163 -22.87 -10.60 9.81
N GLY A 164 -22.91 -10.81 8.47
CA GLY A 164 -22.80 -9.73 7.46
C GLY A 164 -21.48 -8.96 7.49
N LYS A 165 -20.39 -9.59 7.98
CA LYS A 165 -19.09 -8.93 8.16
C LYS A 165 -18.23 -8.86 6.88
N LEU A 166 -18.70 -9.49 5.80
CA LEU A 166 -17.97 -9.51 4.53
C LEU A 166 -17.99 -8.13 3.84
N PHE A 167 -19.08 -7.39 4.02
CA PHE A 167 -19.29 -6.14 3.30
C PHE A 167 -18.64 -4.91 3.99
N PRO A 168 -18.27 -3.88 3.20
CA PRO A 168 -18.38 -3.80 1.74
C PRO A 168 -17.37 -4.67 1.02
N VAL A 169 -17.72 -5.04 -0.24
CA VAL A 169 -16.78 -5.64 -1.20
C VAL A 169 -16.63 -4.73 -2.42
N LEU A 170 -15.52 -4.87 -3.11
CA LEU A 170 -15.28 -4.22 -4.40
C LEU A 170 -15.52 -5.23 -5.52
N VAL A 171 -16.39 -4.87 -6.45
CA VAL A 171 -16.57 -5.57 -7.73
C VAL A 171 -15.86 -4.77 -8.80
N GLN A 172 -14.96 -5.41 -9.54
CA GLN A 172 -14.07 -4.75 -10.48
C GLN A 172 -14.12 -5.50 -11.82
N ARG A 173 -14.17 -4.76 -12.94
CA ARG A 173 -14.02 -5.37 -14.27
C ARG A 173 -12.67 -6.08 -14.34
N TYR A 174 -12.69 -7.32 -14.81
CA TYR A 174 -11.45 -8.05 -15.04
C TYR A 174 -10.68 -7.41 -16.20
N VAL A 175 -9.41 -7.17 -15.98
CA VAL A 175 -8.47 -6.69 -17.00
C VAL A 175 -7.61 -7.87 -17.42
N ASP A 176 -7.62 -8.17 -18.70
CA ASP A 176 -6.73 -9.17 -19.27
C ASP A 176 -5.33 -8.58 -19.37
N LYS A 177 -4.37 -9.25 -18.76
CA LYS A 177 -2.99 -8.76 -18.61
C LYS A 177 -1.98 -9.80 -19.06
N PRO A 178 -0.76 -9.40 -19.47
CA PRO A 178 0.21 -10.28 -20.13
C PRO A 178 0.95 -11.25 -19.17
N GLY A 179 0.22 -11.93 -18.25
CA GLY A 179 0.80 -12.89 -17.31
C GLY A 179 1.71 -12.28 -16.23
N HIS A 180 1.75 -10.96 -16.13
CA HIS A 180 2.50 -10.23 -15.11
C HIS A 180 1.75 -9.00 -14.62
N ASP A 181 2.22 -8.43 -13.55
CA ASP A 181 1.95 -7.08 -13.11
C ASP A 181 3.24 -6.37 -12.72
N LEU A 182 3.17 -5.07 -12.53
CA LEU A 182 4.32 -4.23 -12.22
C LEU A 182 4.18 -3.74 -10.78
N ARG A 183 5.27 -3.73 -10.02
CA ARG A 183 5.36 -3.06 -8.74
C ARG A 183 6.41 -1.97 -8.80
N VAL A 184 6.03 -0.74 -8.50
CA VAL A 184 6.92 0.41 -8.41
C VAL A 184 7.05 0.84 -6.95
N VAL A 185 8.27 0.95 -6.46
CA VAL A 185 8.53 1.53 -5.13
C VAL A 185 8.82 3.01 -5.29
N VAL A 186 8.07 3.83 -4.57
CA VAL A 186 8.15 5.29 -4.61
C VAL A 186 8.55 5.81 -3.23
N VAL A 187 9.53 6.73 -3.20
CA VAL A 187 9.99 7.44 -2.02
C VAL A 187 9.77 8.94 -2.24
N GLY A 188 9.03 9.59 -1.35
CA GLY A 188 8.57 10.97 -1.58
C GLY A 188 7.74 11.05 -2.85
N ARG A 189 8.29 11.69 -3.88
CA ARG A 189 7.71 11.78 -5.23
C ARG A 189 8.42 10.90 -6.27
N THR A 190 9.54 10.29 -5.88
CA THR A 190 10.47 9.65 -6.82
C THR A 190 10.21 8.14 -6.90
N PRO A 191 9.87 7.59 -8.06
CA PRO A 191 9.92 6.15 -8.29
C PRO A 191 11.39 5.69 -8.31
N VAL A 192 11.74 4.80 -7.37
CA VAL A 192 13.14 4.39 -7.13
C VAL A 192 13.49 3.09 -7.84
N VAL A 193 12.59 2.12 -7.79
CA VAL A 193 12.74 0.83 -8.49
C VAL A 193 11.39 0.34 -8.99
N ALA A 194 11.40 -0.38 -10.11
CA ALA A 194 10.26 -1.10 -10.63
C ALA A 194 10.61 -2.56 -10.89
N ILE A 195 9.70 -3.47 -10.57
CA ILE A 195 9.82 -4.90 -10.82
C ILE A 195 8.59 -5.40 -11.56
N GLN A 196 8.80 -6.42 -12.36
CA GLN A 196 7.76 -7.21 -12.98
C GLN A 196 7.57 -8.49 -12.17
N ARG A 197 6.31 -8.80 -11.80
CA ARG A 197 5.95 -10.04 -11.10
C ARG A 197 5.27 -10.98 -12.08
N VAL A 198 5.99 -11.98 -12.54
CA VAL A 198 5.55 -12.93 -13.58
C VAL A 198 4.99 -14.19 -12.96
N SER A 199 3.82 -14.63 -13.41
CA SER A 199 3.16 -15.84 -12.92
C SER A 199 2.26 -16.45 -13.99
N ASP A 200 2.17 -17.79 -13.99
CA ASP A 200 1.19 -18.52 -14.80
C ASP A 200 -0.24 -18.41 -14.23
N ASN A 201 -0.37 -17.87 -13.02
CA ASN A 201 -1.66 -17.60 -12.41
C ASN A 201 -2.10 -16.16 -12.73
N TRP A 202 -3.40 -15.95 -12.98
CA TRP A 202 -3.95 -14.61 -13.17
C TRP A 202 -3.71 -13.66 -11.96
N ARG A 203 -3.50 -14.23 -10.76
CA ARG A 203 -3.01 -13.50 -9.58
C ARG A 203 -1.49 -13.58 -9.55
N THR A 204 -0.83 -12.45 -9.69
CA THR A 204 0.63 -12.30 -9.81
C THR A 204 1.31 -11.93 -8.50
N ASN A 205 0.66 -12.19 -7.36
CA ASN A 205 1.23 -11.89 -6.05
C ASN A 205 2.49 -12.73 -5.78
N THR A 206 3.57 -12.11 -5.32
CA THR A 206 4.83 -12.79 -4.98
C THR A 206 4.66 -13.90 -3.96
N HIS A 207 3.70 -13.73 -3.01
CA HIS A 207 3.35 -14.76 -2.03
C HIS A 207 2.80 -16.05 -2.68
N LEU A 208 2.26 -15.96 -3.89
CA LEU A 208 1.76 -17.11 -4.67
C LEU A 208 2.83 -17.71 -5.60
N GLY A 209 4.10 -17.33 -5.44
CA GLY A 209 5.21 -17.91 -6.20
C GLY A 209 5.56 -17.16 -7.50
N ALA A 210 5.06 -15.94 -7.69
CA ALA A 210 5.47 -15.13 -8.85
C ALA A 210 6.98 -14.87 -8.84
N ARG A 211 7.61 -14.99 -10.02
CA ARG A 211 9.00 -14.62 -10.23
C ARG A 211 9.11 -13.10 -10.29
N ILE A 212 10.20 -12.58 -9.75
CA ILE A 212 10.51 -11.15 -9.79
C ILE A 212 11.58 -10.92 -10.84
N GLU A 213 11.29 -10.01 -11.76
CA GLU A 213 12.20 -9.60 -12.81
C GLU A 213 12.40 -8.09 -12.76
N ARG A 214 13.58 -7.64 -13.17
CA ARG A 214 13.89 -6.21 -13.26
C ARG A 214 13.01 -5.56 -14.32
N LEU A 215 12.52 -4.35 -14.02
CA LEU A 215 11.81 -3.50 -14.96
C LEU A 215 12.40 -2.10 -14.91
N ASP A 216 12.67 -1.51 -16.06
CA ASP A 216 13.09 -0.11 -16.14
C ASP A 216 11.89 0.82 -15.99
N ILE A 217 12.08 1.91 -15.26
CA ILE A 217 11.05 2.93 -15.06
C ILE A 217 10.94 3.75 -16.33
N THR A 218 9.75 3.75 -16.94
CA THR A 218 9.46 4.48 -18.18
C THR A 218 8.61 5.73 -17.90
N GLY A 219 8.57 6.68 -18.83
CA GLY A 219 7.76 7.89 -18.69
C GLY A 219 6.28 7.66 -18.36
N PRO A 220 5.59 6.68 -18.96
CA PRO A 220 4.23 6.30 -18.54
C PRO A 220 4.12 5.84 -17.09
N ILE A 221 5.10 5.06 -16.59
CA ILE A 221 5.16 4.63 -15.19
C ILE A 221 5.38 5.83 -14.27
N GLU A 222 6.35 6.69 -14.58
CA GLU A 222 6.63 7.92 -13.82
C GLU A 222 5.39 8.80 -13.72
N LYS A 223 4.69 9.01 -14.84
CA LYS A 223 3.46 9.80 -14.88
C LYS A 223 2.38 9.25 -13.96
N LEU A 224 2.12 7.95 -13.99
CA LEU A 224 1.13 7.33 -13.11
C LEU A 224 1.54 7.43 -11.63
N CYS A 225 2.82 7.20 -11.32
CA CYS A 225 3.32 7.36 -9.96
C CYS A 225 3.14 8.80 -9.47
N ALA A 226 3.45 9.80 -10.30
CA ALA A 226 3.23 11.21 -9.96
C ALA A 226 1.76 11.52 -9.68
N GLN A 227 0.83 11.04 -10.53
CA GLN A 227 -0.61 11.22 -10.30
C GLN A 227 -1.08 10.59 -8.98
N VAL A 228 -0.57 9.40 -8.63
CA VAL A 228 -0.88 8.74 -7.36
C VAL A 228 -0.36 9.55 -6.18
N VAL A 229 0.87 10.06 -6.26
CA VAL A 229 1.46 10.89 -5.20
C VAL A 229 0.74 12.23 -5.07
N ASP A 230 0.32 12.85 -6.18
CA ASP A 230 -0.50 14.08 -6.14
C ASP A 230 -1.85 13.85 -5.42
N ALA A 231 -2.41 12.66 -5.52
CA ALA A 231 -3.68 12.32 -4.88
C ALA A 231 -3.55 11.92 -3.40
N LEU A 232 -2.46 11.23 -3.01
CA LEU A 232 -2.23 10.70 -1.66
C LEU A 232 -1.33 11.58 -0.79
N GLY A 233 -0.56 12.48 -1.39
CA GLY A 233 0.57 13.16 -0.78
C GLY A 233 1.87 12.38 -0.91
N GLU A 234 2.99 13.05 -0.58
CA GLU A 234 4.30 12.41 -0.55
C GLU A 234 4.37 11.35 0.55
N GLY A 235 5.09 10.26 0.27
CA GLY A 235 5.15 9.14 1.19
C GLY A 235 6.08 8.01 0.72
N PHE A 236 5.92 6.85 1.34
CA PHE A 236 6.61 5.63 0.94
C PHE A 236 5.59 4.61 0.44
N TYR A 237 5.62 4.32 -0.86
CA TYR A 237 4.57 3.54 -1.52
C TYR A 237 5.11 2.37 -2.34
N GLY A 238 4.32 1.31 -2.41
CA GLY A 238 4.40 0.28 -3.45
C GLY A 238 3.18 0.39 -4.34
N ILE A 239 3.34 0.87 -5.57
CA ILE A 239 2.24 1.05 -6.53
C ILE A 239 2.21 -0.17 -7.45
N ASP A 240 1.08 -0.86 -7.48
CA ASP A 240 0.84 -2.00 -8.37
C ASP A 240 0.14 -1.51 -9.64
N LEU A 241 0.76 -1.77 -10.79
CA LEU A 241 0.23 -1.43 -12.10
C LEU A 241 -0.05 -2.71 -12.90
N ILE A 242 -1.05 -2.64 -13.75
CA ILE A 242 -1.34 -3.68 -14.75
C ILE A 242 -1.47 -3.04 -16.13
N GLU A 243 -1.04 -3.78 -17.15
CA GLU A 243 -1.26 -3.41 -18.53
C GLU A 243 -2.54 -4.08 -19.04
N ASP A 244 -3.45 -3.30 -19.61
CA ASP A 244 -4.65 -3.83 -20.27
C ASP A 244 -4.30 -4.24 -21.70
N LEU A 245 -4.29 -5.54 -21.98
CA LEU A 245 -3.96 -6.07 -23.32
C LEU A 245 -4.92 -5.58 -24.41
N SER A 246 -6.13 -5.15 -24.06
CA SER A 246 -7.10 -4.67 -25.02
C SER A 246 -6.82 -3.24 -25.51
N THR A 247 -6.17 -2.43 -24.68
CA THR A 247 -5.91 -1.02 -24.97
C THR A 247 -4.43 -0.66 -24.98
N GLY A 248 -3.57 -1.49 -24.37
CA GLY A 248 -2.15 -1.18 -24.11
C GLY A 248 -1.96 -0.12 -23.00
N GLU A 249 -3.01 0.24 -22.27
CA GLU A 249 -2.97 1.25 -21.23
C GLU A 249 -2.49 0.66 -19.91
N LEU A 250 -1.64 1.42 -19.19
CA LEU A 250 -1.27 1.10 -17.82
C LEU A 250 -2.33 1.61 -16.85
N LEU A 251 -2.79 0.74 -15.96
CA LEU A 251 -3.80 1.02 -14.95
C LEU A 251 -3.22 0.81 -13.55
N VAL A 252 -3.56 1.71 -12.62
CA VAL A 252 -3.23 1.54 -11.20
C VAL A 252 -4.18 0.53 -10.58
N LEU A 253 -3.66 -0.59 -10.11
CA LEU A 253 -4.45 -1.64 -9.48
C LEU A 253 -4.63 -1.42 -7.98
N GLU A 254 -3.54 -1.06 -7.30
CA GLU A 254 -3.48 -0.91 -5.84
C GLU A 254 -2.25 -0.08 -5.43
N VAL A 255 -2.35 0.65 -4.32
CA VAL A 255 -1.24 1.32 -3.64
C VAL A 255 -1.09 0.77 -2.23
N ASN A 256 0.13 0.42 -1.85
CA ASN A 256 0.48 -0.08 -0.54
C ASN A 256 1.33 0.95 0.20
N ALA A 257 0.90 1.35 1.40
CA ALA A 257 1.62 2.30 2.26
C ALA A 257 2.75 1.68 3.09
N ASN A 258 2.98 0.39 2.97
CA ASN A 258 4.06 -0.33 3.65
C ASN A 258 4.62 -1.43 2.73
N PRO A 259 5.27 -1.05 1.61
CA PRO A 259 5.81 -2.04 0.66
C PRO A 259 7.02 -2.77 1.22
N ASP A 260 7.14 -4.06 0.88
CA ASP A 260 8.39 -4.78 0.97
C ASP A 260 9.30 -4.35 -0.19
N PHE A 261 10.57 -4.07 0.07
CA PHE A 261 11.50 -3.53 -0.91
C PHE A 261 12.85 -4.27 -0.99
N ALA A 262 13.21 -5.08 0.01
CA ALA A 262 14.52 -5.74 0.04
C ALA A 262 14.78 -6.59 -1.21
N ARG A 263 13.76 -7.33 -1.70
CA ARG A 263 13.89 -8.13 -2.93
C ARG A 263 14.04 -7.26 -4.18
N SER A 264 13.27 -6.19 -4.27
CA SER A 264 13.35 -5.24 -5.39
C SER A 264 14.72 -4.55 -5.42
N SER A 265 15.22 -4.14 -4.25
CA SER A 265 16.58 -3.61 -4.08
C SER A 265 17.64 -4.58 -4.61
N ALA A 266 17.55 -5.85 -4.21
CA ALA A 266 18.52 -6.88 -4.61
C ALA A 266 18.52 -7.13 -6.13
N VAL A 267 17.34 -7.21 -6.76
CA VAL A 267 17.20 -7.44 -8.21
C VAL A 267 17.78 -6.29 -9.03
N HIS A 268 17.64 -5.06 -8.54
CA HIS A 268 18.12 -3.85 -9.24
C HIS A 268 19.54 -3.44 -8.86
N GLY A 269 20.06 -3.88 -7.71
CA GLY A 269 21.27 -3.33 -7.12
C GLY A 269 21.11 -1.88 -6.64
N VAL A 270 19.87 -1.43 -6.36
CA VAL A 270 19.55 -0.08 -5.89
C VAL A 270 19.30 -0.10 -4.38
N ASN A 271 19.89 0.83 -3.65
CA ASN A 271 19.71 0.97 -2.21
C ASN A 271 18.41 1.73 -1.88
N VAL A 272 17.25 1.05 -1.96
CA VAL A 272 15.96 1.67 -1.62
C VAL A 272 15.93 2.17 -0.16
N ALA A 273 16.55 1.43 0.76
CA ALA A 273 16.63 1.84 2.17
C ALA A 273 17.41 3.18 2.31
N GLY A 274 18.49 3.36 1.57
CA GLY A 274 19.25 4.63 1.54
C GLY A 274 18.42 5.78 0.98
N HIS A 275 17.72 5.58 -0.13
CA HIS A 275 16.80 6.62 -0.66
C HIS A 275 15.73 7.02 0.36
N LEU A 276 15.13 6.04 1.05
CA LEU A 276 14.12 6.31 2.07
C LEU A 276 14.73 7.02 3.29
N ALA A 277 15.92 6.63 3.71
CA ALA A 277 16.62 7.26 4.84
C ALA A 277 17.00 8.70 4.53
N ALA A 278 17.55 8.99 3.36
CA ALA A 278 17.85 10.35 2.92
C ALA A 278 16.59 11.24 2.89
N TYR A 279 15.48 10.73 2.33
CA TYR A 279 14.21 11.44 2.32
C TYR A 279 13.69 11.74 3.75
N ILE A 280 13.81 10.79 4.68
CA ILE A 280 13.42 11.02 6.08
C ILE A 280 14.34 12.06 6.74
N ALA A 281 15.65 12.03 6.46
CA ALA A 281 16.59 13.03 6.99
C ALA A 281 16.25 14.45 6.49
N GLU A 282 15.87 14.60 5.22
CA GLU A 282 15.37 15.86 4.66
C GLU A 282 14.11 16.33 5.41
N LEU A 283 13.12 15.45 5.60
CA LEU A 283 11.89 15.78 6.34
C LEU A 283 12.16 16.19 7.80
N CYS A 284 13.11 15.54 8.46
CA CYS A 284 13.50 15.89 9.83
C CYS A 284 14.22 17.24 9.91
N SER A 285 14.91 17.64 8.84
CA SER A 285 15.65 18.91 8.76
C SER A 285 14.77 20.09 8.37
N ASP A 286 13.65 19.84 7.72
CA ASP A 286 12.68 20.86 7.29
C ASP A 286 11.78 21.24 8.48
N THR A 287 12.23 22.22 9.27
CA THR A 287 11.50 22.76 10.44
C THR A 287 10.20 23.47 10.09
N THR A 288 9.81 23.52 8.81
CA THR A 288 8.59 24.20 8.33
C THR A 288 7.38 23.28 8.25
N LEU A 289 7.50 21.98 8.59
CA LEU A 289 6.37 21.08 8.62
C LEU A 289 5.34 21.54 9.66
N PRO A 290 4.11 21.93 9.25
CA PRO A 290 3.10 22.35 10.20
C PRO A 290 2.78 21.19 11.14
N ALA A 291 2.74 21.48 12.45
CA ALA A 291 2.18 20.57 13.43
C ALA A 291 0.81 20.10 12.92
N ALA A 292 0.55 18.80 12.98
CA ALA A 292 -0.73 18.23 12.54
C ALA A 292 -1.87 18.95 13.28
N ALA A 293 -2.75 19.61 12.53
CA ALA A 293 -3.93 20.27 13.06
C ALA A 293 -5.05 19.25 13.36
#